data_4979d81bc6e74020c2ad4ed080f4f502
#
_entry.id   4979d81bc6e74020c2ad4ed080f4f502
#
_cell.length_a   1.000
_cell.length_b   1.000
_cell.length_c   1.000
_cell.angle_alpha   90.00
_cell.angle_beta   90.00
_cell.angle_gamma   90.00
#
_symmetry.space_group_name_H-M   'P 1'
#
loop_
_entity.id
_entity.type
_entity.pdbx_description
1 polymer ?
#
loop_
_entity_poly.entity_id
_entity_poly.type
_entity_poly.pdbx_seq_one_letter_code
_entity_poly.pdbx_strand_id
1 'polypeptide(L)'
;MSKQRLQQNCVIALAVLMSWAAAAEPPEPIPVKVVVVTMFEVGADEGDRAGEFQLWKERRNLTKTFPFMGYRDLYLDPEKGLLVLVTGIGTARSAAAIMALGMDPRFDLTKSYWVVAGIAGIDPEDASIGSAAWAEYLVDGDLSHEIDAREIPEDWPFGYFARYTKRPFDVDKPAPTGEMYQLNTGLVNWAFAQTKNLTLPDTDAHAKAHRALYTDHVNAQRPPFVLKGDHVAALTFWHGALMNDWANQWVDYWTQGRGEFVSSAMEDTGTYLSLSWLNRVGRVDVSRLLVLRTASNYTMPPPGVTAAENLLAENKGYSGLAIAVESAYQVASTVVDQLIVGWAVYENQLPGAVDQKDLP
;
A
#
# COMPACT_ATOMS: atom_id res chain seq x y z
N MET A 1 91.63 -29.84 -26.43
CA MET A 1 90.68 -29.71 -27.54
C MET A 1 89.31 -29.61 -26.97
N SER A 2 88.75 -28.45 -26.82
CA SER A 2 87.50 -28.17 -26.15
C SER A 2 86.51 -27.64 -27.20
N LYS A 3 85.35 -28.29 -27.27
CA LYS A 3 84.28 -27.81 -28.10
C LYS A 3 83.28 -27.06 -27.18
N GLN A 4 83.30 -25.73 -27.25
CA GLN A 4 82.25 -24.89 -26.69
C GLN A 4 81.01 -24.98 -27.58
N ARG A 5 79.87 -25.42 -27.01
CA ARG A 5 78.57 -25.30 -27.62
C ARG A 5 77.97 -23.96 -27.14
N LEU A 6 77.70 -23.09 -28.08
CA LEU A 6 76.82 -21.95 -27.89
C LEU A 6 75.34 -22.43 -27.71
N GLN A 7 74.79 -22.15 -26.58
CA GLN A 7 73.34 -22.23 -26.37
C GLN A 7 72.74 -20.86 -26.68
N GLN A 8 72.00 -20.79 -27.76
CA GLN A 8 71.09 -19.66 -28.05
C GLN A 8 69.86 -19.80 -27.21
N ASN A 9 69.69 -18.90 -26.26
CA ASN A 9 68.42 -18.75 -25.54
C ASN A 9 67.40 -17.96 -26.38
N CYS A 10 66.42 -18.61 -26.95
CA CYS A 10 65.25 -17.95 -27.51
C CYS A 10 64.33 -17.54 -26.35
N VAL A 11 64.34 -16.24 -26.01
CA VAL A 11 63.32 -15.65 -25.12
C VAL A 11 62.06 -15.44 -25.97
N ILE A 12 61.08 -16.30 -25.79
CA ILE A 12 59.73 -16.09 -26.34
C ILE A 12 59.02 -15.15 -25.38
N ALA A 13 58.91 -13.89 -25.78
CA ALA A 13 58.06 -12.91 -25.09
C ALA A 13 56.60 -13.23 -25.43
N LEU A 14 55.90 -13.86 -24.49
CA LEU A 14 54.45 -14.08 -24.57
C LEU A 14 53.76 -12.76 -24.21
N ALA A 15 53.44 -11.96 -25.23
CA ALA A 15 52.57 -10.79 -25.05
C ALA A 15 51.14 -11.26 -24.79
N VAL A 16 50.76 -11.34 -23.52
CA VAL A 16 49.37 -11.51 -23.10
C VAL A 16 48.64 -10.20 -23.39
N LEU A 17 47.99 -10.12 -24.52
CA LEU A 17 47.00 -9.09 -24.81
C LEU A 17 45.79 -9.33 -23.89
N MET A 18 45.81 -8.70 -22.72
CA MET A 18 44.57 -8.52 -21.96
C MET A 18 43.67 -7.55 -22.75
N SER A 19 42.81 -8.10 -23.59
CA SER A 19 41.65 -7.38 -24.10
C SER A 19 40.78 -7.06 -22.89
N TRP A 20 40.89 -5.85 -22.39
CA TRP A 20 39.82 -5.29 -21.56
C TRP A 20 38.62 -5.18 -22.49
N ALA A 21 37.71 -6.17 -22.40
CA ALA A 21 36.35 -5.95 -22.85
C ALA A 21 35.88 -4.76 -22.01
N ALA A 22 35.71 -3.60 -22.62
CA ALA A 22 35.04 -2.50 -22.01
C ALA A 22 33.67 -3.06 -21.59
N ALA A 23 33.45 -3.26 -20.29
CA ALA A 23 32.14 -3.61 -19.79
C ALA A 23 31.21 -2.50 -20.31
N ALA A 24 30.20 -2.88 -21.09
CA ALA A 24 29.22 -1.92 -21.54
C ALA A 24 28.69 -1.21 -20.28
N GLU A 25 28.67 0.11 -20.31
CA GLU A 25 28.09 0.86 -19.22
C GLU A 25 26.68 0.32 -18.95
N PRO A 26 26.30 0.10 -17.69
CA PRO A 26 24.96 -0.36 -17.38
C PRO A 26 23.96 0.62 -18.00
N PRO A 27 22.86 0.12 -18.59
CA PRO A 27 21.86 1.00 -19.18
C PRO A 27 21.36 1.99 -18.14
N GLU A 28 21.10 3.23 -18.58
CA GLU A 28 20.55 4.25 -17.68
C GLU A 28 19.23 3.77 -17.05
N PRO A 29 19.03 4.01 -15.76
CA PRO A 29 17.79 3.64 -15.09
C PRO A 29 16.57 4.31 -15.74
N ILE A 30 15.50 3.58 -15.87
CA ILE A 30 14.24 4.05 -16.43
C ILE A 30 13.58 4.99 -15.40
N PRO A 31 13.32 6.26 -15.76
CA PRO A 31 12.66 7.18 -14.85
C PRO A 31 11.18 6.78 -14.67
N VAL A 32 10.76 6.65 -13.41
CA VAL A 32 9.38 6.33 -13.04
C VAL A 32 8.75 7.53 -12.33
N LYS A 33 7.61 7.98 -12.82
CA LYS A 33 6.87 9.09 -12.22
C LYS A 33 5.97 8.62 -11.08
N VAL A 34 5.23 7.54 -11.32
CA VAL A 34 4.29 6.99 -10.33
C VAL A 34 4.45 5.48 -10.29
N VAL A 35 4.55 4.94 -9.08
CA VAL A 35 4.43 3.52 -8.77
C VAL A 35 3.05 3.28 -8.15
N VAL A 36 2.22 2.48 -8.80
CA VAL A 36 0.98 1.97 -8.21
C VAL A 36 1.29 0.65 -7.52
N VAL A 37 0.89 0.56 -6.26
CA VAL A 37 1.07 -0.62 -5.42
C VAL A 37 -0.28 -1.28 -5.20
N THR A 38 -0.42 -2.50 -5.69
CA THR A 38 -1.56 -3.39 -5.46
C THR A 38 -1.09 -4.64 -4.74
N MET A 39 -1.96 -5.40 -4.11
CA MET A 39 -1.56 -6.50 -3.25
C MET A 39 -1.87 -7.87 -3.81
N PHE A 40 -2.93 -8.01 -4.59
CA PHE A 40 -3.32 -9.31 -5.14
C PHE A 40 -4.02 -9.20 -6.49
N GLU A 41 -4.08 -10.34 -7.18
CA GLU A 41 -4.94 -10.57 -8.33
C GLU A 41 -5.62 -11.93 -8.20
N VAL A 42 -6.83 -12.04 -8.73
CA VAL A 42 -7.63 -13.28 -8.72
C VAL A 42 -7.47 -13.97 -10.07
N GLY A 43 -6.67 -15.06 -10.09
CA GLY A 43 -6.46 -15.81 -11.34
C GLY A 43 -5.44 -15.18 -12.28
N ALA A 44 -5.84 -14.87 -13.52
CA ALA A 44 -5.01 -14.25 -14.55
C ALA A 44 -4.83 -12.74 -14.31
N ASP A 45 -3.91 -12.13 -15.06
CA ASP A 45 -3.68 -10.68 -14.96
C ASP A 45 -4.75 -9.85 -15.70
N GLU A 46 -5.57 -10.50 -16.54
CA GLU A 46 -6.61 -9.88 -17.35
C GLU A 46 -7.66 -10.91 -17.79
N GLY A 47 -8.90 -10.47 -18.01
CA GLY A 47 -9.94 -11.25 -18.68
C GLY A 47 -10.77 -12.18 -17.80
N ASP A 48 -10.58 -12.19 -16.48
CA ASP A 48 -11.40 -12.97 -15.55
C ASP A 48 -11.96 -12.07 -14.41
N ARG A 49 -12.14 -12.61 -13.20
CA ARG A 49 -12.60 -11.82 -12.07
C ARG A 49 -11.48 -10.96 -11.51
N ALA A 50 -11.64 -9.65 -11.61
CA ALA A 50 -10.62 -8.71 -11.17
C ALA A 50 -10.34 -8.78 -9.66
N GLY A 51 -9.04 -8.86 -9.33
CA GLY A 51 -8.48 -8.38 -8.07
C GLY A 51 -8.05 -6.92 -8.19
N GLU A 52 -7.06 -6.50 -7.43
CA GLU A 52 -6.64 -5.09 -7.40
C GLU A 52 -5.82 -4.68 -8.63
N PHE A 53 -5.16 -5.61 -9.31
CA PHE A 53 -4.23 -5.33 -10.40
C PHE A 53 -4.90 -5.30 -11.78
N GLN A 54 -5.85 -6.22 -12.07
CA GLN A 54 -6.40 -6.44 -13.42
C GLN A 54 -6.87 -5.15 -14.09
N LEU A 55 -7.60 -4.26 -13.37
CA LEU A 55 -8.11 -3.04 -13.98
C LEU A 55 -7.00 -2.07 -14.42
N TRP A 56 -5.86 -2.09 -13.74
CA TRP A 56 -4.67 -1.35 -14.17
C TRP A 56 -4.10 -1.95 -15.45
N LYS A 57 -4.02 -3.28 -15.54
CA LYS A 57 -3.52 -3.98 -16.72
C LYS A 57 -4.39 -3.76 -17.95
N GLU A 58 -5.70 -3.83 -17.78
CA GLU A 58 -6.66 -3.70 -18.87
C GLU A 58 -6.87 -2.27 -19.38
N ARG A 59 -6.75 -1.28 -18.48
CA ARG A 59 -7.14 0.13 -18.79
C ARG A 59 -5.96 1.07 -18.93
N ARG A 60 -4.72 0.60 -18.75
CA ARG A 60 -3.48 1.37 -18.91
C ARG A 60 -2.60 0.75 -19.98
N ASN A 61 -1.76 1.57 -20.61
CA ASN A 61 -0.85 1.13 -21.68
C ASN A 61 0.41 0.45 -21.09
N LEU A 62 0.24 -0.58 -20.27
CA LEU A 62 1.32 -1.30 -19.58
C LEU A 62 2.02 -2.26 -20.55
N THR A 63 2.73 -1.71 -21.55
CA THR A 63 3.30 -2.47 -22.67
C THR A 63 4.62 -3.15 -22.37
N LYS A 64 5.32 -2.76 -21.31
CA LYS A 64 6.59 -3.39 -20.90
C LYS A 64 6.40 -4.20 -19.65
N THR A 65 6.90 -5.43 -19.68
CA THR A 65 6.94 -6.35 -18.52
C THR A 65 8.39 -6.61 -18.15
N PHE A 66 8.67 -6.60 -16.86
CA PHE A 66 10.00 -6.88 -16.31
C PHE A 66 9.91 -8.03 -15.33
N PRO A 67 10.69 -9.12 -15.54
CA PRO A 67 10.80 -10.17 -14.54
C PRO A 67 11.20 -9.58 -13.19
N PHE A 68 10.52 -9.99 -12.13
CA PHE A 68 10.71 -9.48 -10.80
C PHE A 68 10.77 -10.60 -9.76
N MET A 69 11.61 -10.43 -8.75
CA MET A 69 11.79 -11.44 -7.70
C MET A 69 10.68 -11.45 -6.65
N GLY A 70 9.68 -10.55 -6.78
CA GLY A 70 8.52 -10.48 -5.89
C GLY A 70 7.40 -11.43 -6.29
N TYR A 71 6.17 -11.06 -5.96
CA TYR A 71 5.00 -11.92 -6.14
C TYR A 71 4.60 -12.09 -7.61
N ARG A 72 4.65 -10.99 -8.41
CA ARG A 72 4.38 -10.97 -9.87
C ARG A 72 5.39 -10.09 -10.57
N ASP A 73 5.49 -10.18 -11.87
CA ASP A 73 6.32 -9.28 -12.69
C ASP A 73 5.87 -7.83 -12.56
N LEU A 74 6.76 -6.91 -12.93
CA LEU A 74 6.47 -5.48 -12.96
C LEU A 74 5.94 -5.08 -14.33
N TYR A 75 4.98 -4.18 -14.36
CA TYR A 75 4.36 -3.69 -15.59
C TYR A 75 4.52 -2.18 -15.70
N LEU A 76 5.00 -1.72 -16.86
CA LEU A 76 5.32 -0.31 -17.10
C LEU A 76 4.61 0.23 -18.35
N ASP A 77 3.98 1.40 -18.20
CA ASP A 77 3.68 2.31 -19.29
C ASP A 77 4.89 3.27 -19.48
N PRO A 78 5.72 3.06 -20.51
CA PRO A 78 6.94 3.85 -20.68
C PRO A 78 6.67 5.30 -21.12
N GLU A 79 5.53 5.59 -21.73
CA GLU A 79 5.17 6.93 -22.17
C GLU A 79 4.72 7.80 -21.00
N LYS A 80 4.01 7.19 -20.06
CA LYS A 80 3.50 7.86 -18.86
C LYS A 80 4.48 7.82 -17.68
N GLY A 81 5.46 6.92 -17.70
CA GLY A 81 6.32 6.63 -16.55
C GLY A 81 5.53 6.02 -15.38
N LEU A 82 4.49 5.22 -15.69
CA LEU A 82 3.65 4.55 -14.72
C LEU A 82 4.09 3.09 -14.56
N LEU A 83 4.58 2.74 -13.36
CA LEU A 83 4.94 1.38 -12.98
C LEU A 83 3.87 0.80 -12.06
N VAL A 84 3.47 -0.44 -12.30
CA VAL A 84 2.51 -1.16 -11.44
C VAL A 84 3.18 -2.38 -10.85
N LEU A 85 3.02 -2.54 -9.53
CA LEU A 85 3.56 -3.61 -8.71
C LEU A 85 2.43 -4.37 -8.01
N VAL A 86 2.54 -5.70 -7.95
CA VAL A 86 1.70 -6.57 -7.09
C VAL A 86 2.59 -7.15 -5.99
N THR A 87 2.33 -6.79 -4.73
CA THR A 87 3.21 -7.14 -3.60
C THR A 87 2.99 -8.55 -3.06
N GLY A 88 1.80 -9.09 -3.20
CA GLY A 88 1.28 -10.19 -2.37
C GLY A 88 0.66 -9.65 -1.08
N ILE A 89 -0.27 -10.42 -0.51
CA ILE A 89 -1.06 -10.03 0.66
C ILE A 89 -0.20 -10.10 1.94
N GLY A 90 -0.29 -9.05 2.75
CA GLY A 90 0.26 -8.96 4.10
C GLY A 90 1.55 -8.14 4.21
N THR A 91 1.76 -7.57 5.38
CA THR A 91 2.85 -6.63 5.73
C THR A 91 4.23 -7.15 5.32
N ALA A 92 4.54 -8.42 5.59
CA ALA A 92 5.85 -8.99 5.26
C ALA A 92 6.11 -9.07 3.75
N ARG A 93 5.09 -9.44 2.95
CA ARG A 93 5.23 -9.52 1.50
C ARG A 93 5.33 -8.13 0.88
N SER A 94 4.53 -7.20 1.35
CA SER A 94 4.60 -5.82 0.92
C SER A 94 5.99 -5.24 1.21
N ALA A 95 6.49 -5.37 2.44
CA ALA A 95 7.81 -4.90 2.81
C ALA A 95 8.91 -5.48 1.91
N ALA A 96 8.89 -6.80 1.67
CA ALA A 96 9.88 -7.47 0.82
C ALA A 96 9.82 -6.98 -0.64
N ALA A 97 8.62 -6.86 -1.21
CA ALA A 97 8.42 -6.43 -2.60
C ALA A 97 8.83 -4.95 -2.80
N ILE A 98 8.45 -4.06 -1.89
CA ILE A 98 8.84 -2.64 -1.95
C ILE A 98 10.36 -2.48 -1.82
N MET A 99 11.00 -3.20 -0.88
CA MET A 99 12.47 -3.19 -0.76
C MET A 99 13.14 -3.71 -2.03
N ALA A 100 12.65 -4.81 -2.61
CA ALA A 100 13.19 -5.39 -3.84
C ALA A 100 13.09 -4.40 -5.01
N LEU A 101 11.92 -3.75 -5.19
CA LEU A 101 11.75 -2.73 -6.24
C LEU A 101 12.62 -1.49 -5.97
N GLY A 102 12.65 -1.00 -4.74
CA GLY A 102 13.43 0.19 -4.38
C GLY A 102 14.94 0.02 -4.58
N MET A 103 15.45 -1.21 -4.51
CA MET A 103 16.86 -1.54 -4.76
C MET A 103 17.12 -1.99 -6.21
N ASP A 104 16.12 -2.10 -7.06
CA ASP A 104 16.26 -2.51 -8.44
C ASP A 104 16.97 -1.44 -9.27
N PRO A 105 18.18 -1.72 -9.82
CA PRO A 105 18.96 -0.73 -10.55
C PRO A 105 18.36 -0.36 -11.92
N ARG A 106 17.36 -1.09 -12.39
CA ARG A 106 16.69 -0.81 -13.67
C ARG A 106 15.84 0.46 -13.64
N PHE A 107 15.45 0.95 -12.44
CA PHE A 107 14.54 2.06 -12.29
C PHE A 107 15.13 3.20 -11.46
N ASP A 108 14.87 4.44 -11.90
CA ASP A 108 15.03 5.63 -11.08
C ASP A 108 13.70 5.96 -10.39
N LEU A 109 13.70 5.78 -9.06
CA LEU A 109 12.52 5.95 -8.20
C LEU A 109 12.69 7.14 -7.25
N THR A 110 13.76 7.92 -7.40
CA THR A 110 14.15 8.97 -6.44
C THR A 110 13.09 10.05 -6.25
N LYS A 111 12.29 10.32 -7.29
CA LYS A 111 11.20 11.32 -7.27
C LYS A 111 9.82 10.71 -7.49
N SER A 112 9.73 9.39 -7.59
CA SER A 112 8.47 8.70 -7.84
C SER A 112 7.45 8.94 -6.74
N TYR A 113 6.20 9.19 -7.12
CA TYR A 113 5.07 9.04 -6.21
C TYR A 113 4.70 7.57 -6.07
N TRP A 114 4.31 7.18 -4.87
CA TRP A 114 3.86 5.83 -4.56
C TRP A 114 2.38 5.90 -4.16
N VAL A 115 1.53 5.17 -4.87
CA VAL A 115 0.09 5.17 -4.63
C VAL A 115 -0.34 3.74 -4.32
N VAL A 116 -0.58 3.45 -3.06
CA VAL A 116 -1.25 2.21 -2.66
C VAL A 116 -2.71 2.32 -3.05
N ALA A 117 -3.20 1.35 -3.83
CA ALA A 117 -4.55 1.31 -4.36
C ALA A 117 -5.14 -0.09 -4.13
N GLY A 118 -5.72 -0.29 -2.96
CA GLY A 118 -6.20 -1.60 -2.54
C GLY A 118 -7.54 -1.57 -1.80
N ILE A 119 -8.06 -2.77 -1.53
CA ILE A 119 -9.28 -2.96 -0.75
C ILE A 119 -8.98 -3.10 0.74
N ALA A 120 -10.01 -2.94 1.57
CA ALA A 120 -9.94 -3.11 3.03
C ALA A 120 -11.32 -3.42 3.63
N GLY A 121 -11.34 -3.83 4.90
CA GLY A 121 -12.51 -3.74 5.75
C GLY A 121 -12.79 -2.29 6.13
N ILE A 122 -14.04 -1.89 6.24
CA ILE A 122 -14.45 -0.53 6.61
C ILE A 122 -15.27 -0.54 7.90
N ASP A 123 -15.05 0.49 8.74
CA ASP A 123 -15.94 0.73 9.89
C ASP A 123 -17.33 1.16 9.39
N PRO A 124 -18.41 0.43 9.71
CA PRO A 124 -19.74 0.80 9.28
C PRO A 124 -20.26 2.11 9.90
N GLU A 125 -19.62 2.61 10.98
CA GLU A 125 -19.95 3.93 11.53
C GLU A 125 -19.51 5.05 10.58
N ASP A 126 -18.44 4.85 9.82
CA ASP A 126 -17.82 5.89 9.00
C ASP A 126 -18.25 5.86 7.55
N ALA A 127 -18.32 4.66 6.96
CA ALA A 127 -18.56 4.56 5.53
C ALA A 127 -19.27 3.27 5.10
N SER A 128 -19.65 3.23 3.83
CA SER A 128 -20.33 2.11 3.18
C SER A 128 -19.39 1.29 2.31
N ILE A 129 -19.78 0.04 2.02
CA ILE A 129 -19.12 -0.80 1.02
C ILE A 129 -18.99 -0.07 -0.32
N GLY A 130 -17.81 -0.12 -0.91
CA GLY A 130 -17.44 0.60 -2.12
C GLY A 130 -16.88 2.01 -1.87
N SER A 131 -16.98 2.56 -0.66
CA SER A 131 -16.37 3.85 -0.31
C SER A 131 -14.85 3.77 -0.31
N ALA A 132 -14.19 4.90 -0.49
CA ALA A 132 -12.74 5.02 -0.64
C ALA A 132 -12.15 5.99 0.38
N ALA A 133 -11.20 5.54 1.20
CA ALA A 133 -10.57 6.31 2.26
C ALA A 133 -9.10 6.61 1.95
N TRP A 134 -8.72 7.90 1.98
CA TRP A 134 -7.34 8.36 1.98
C TRP A 134 -6.83 8.46 3.40
N ALA A 135 -5.73 7.75 3.72
CA ALA A 135 -5.13 7.77 5.05
C ALA A 135 -4.15 8.92 5.23
N GLU A 136 -4.14 9.49 6.43
CA GLU A 136 -3.05 10.33 6.92
C GLU A 136 -2.18 9.57 7.93
N TYR A 137 -2.78 8.71 8.75
CA TYR A 137 -2.06 7.84 9.68
C TYR A 137 -2.22 6.37 9.29
N LEU A 138 -1.12 5.64 9.43
CA LEU A 138 -1.05 4.19 9.30
C LEU A 138 -0.65 3.63 10.66
N VAL A 139 -1.51 2.86 11.28
CA VAL A 139 -1.29 2.30 12.62
C VAL A 139 -1.09 0.79 12.50
N ASP A 140 -0.03 0.27 13.12
CA ASP A 140 0.27 -1.16 13.11
C ASP A 140 -0.58 -1.88 14.14
N GLY A 141 -1.30 -2.92 13.71
CA GLY A 141 -2.16 -3.73 14.56
C GLY A 141 -1.47 -4.95 15.17
N ASP A 142 -0.25 -5.29 14.71
CA ASP A 142 0.46 -6.49 15.14
C ASP A 142 1.63 -6.19 16.08
N LEU A 143 2.17 -4.96 16.05
CA LEU A 143 3.32 -4.56 16.85
C LEU A 143 2.91 -4.22 18.29
N SER A 144 2.45 -5.23 19.02
CA SER A 144 1.84 -5.13 20.34
C SER A 144 2.21 -6.33 21.20
N HIS A 145 1.80 -6.32 22.47
CA HIS A 145 1.64 -7.52 23.28
C HIS A 145 0.22 -8.06 23.12
N GLU A 146 0.10 -9.37 23.14
CA GLU A 146 -1.18 -10.07 23.16
C GLU A 146 -1.21 -11.10 24.31
N ILE A 147 -2.31 -11.11 25.05
CA ILE A 147 -2.67 -12.13 26.03
C ILE A 147 -4.02 -12.69 25.64
N ASP A 148 -4.21 -14.01 25.73
CA ASP A 148 -5.50 -14.63 25.45
C ASP A 148 -6.60 -14.00 26.32
N ALA A 149 -7.75 -13.69 25.70
CA ALA A 149 -8.85 -13.01 26.37
C ALA A 149 -9.38 -13.76 27.61
N ARG A 150 -9.10 -15.07 27.75
CA ARG A 150 -9.48 -15.90 28.92
C ARG A 150 -8.50 -15.77 30.10
N GLU A 151 -7.32 -15.13 29.90
CA GLU A 151 -6.24 -14.99 30.87
C GLU A 151 -5.97 -13.52 31.27
N ILE A 152 -6.73 -12.56 30.70
CA ILE A 152 -6.58 -11.14 31.03
C ILE A 152 -7.22 -10.84 32.41
N PRO A 153 -6.74 -9.77 33.10
CA PRO A 153 -7.42 -9.24 34.29
C PRO A 153 -8.86 -8.81 33.99
N GLU A 154 -9.76 -8.93 34.96
CA GLU A 154 -11.18 -8.58 34.82
C GLU A 154 -11.43 -7.13 34.40
N ASP A 155 -10.54 -6.22 34.76
CA ASP A 155 -10.63 -4.79 34.44
C ASP A 155 -10.04 -4.42 33.08
N TRP A 156 -9.55 -5.40 32.29
CA TRP A 156 -9.03 -5.15 30.95
C TRP A 156 -10.11 -5.41 29.90
N PRO A 157 -10.31 -4.50 28.94
CA PRO A 157 -11.33 -4.68 27.91
C PRO A 157 -10.95 -5.76 26.87
N PHE A 158 -9.63 -5.98 26.67
CA PHE A 158 -9.07 -6.96 25.73
C PHE A 158 -7.60 -7.26 26.09
N GLY A 159 -7.01 -8.24 25.40
CA GLY A 159 -5.63 -8.69 25.65
C GLY A 159 -4.54 -8.00 24.86
N TYR A 160 -4.89 -7.02 24.00
CA TYR A 160 -3.90 -6.28 23.19
C TYR A 160 -3.46 -5.01 23.89
N PHE A 161 -2.14 -4.77 23.96
CA PHE A 161 -1.61 -3.53 24.55
C PHE A 161 -0.23 -3.19 23.99
N ALA A 162 0.13 -1.91 24.07
CA ALA A 162 1.38 -1.41 23.52
C ALA A 162 2.60 -2.03 24.17
N ARG A 163 3.65 -2.27 23.41
CA ARG A 163 4.92 -2.77 23.93
C ARG A 163 5.48 -1.79 24.96
N TYR A 164 6.11 -2.32 25.98
CA TYR A 164 6.72 -1.57 27.09
C TYR A 164 5.71 -0.80 27.96
N THR A 165 4.43 -1.10 27.88
CA THR A 165 3.37 -0.63 28.77
C THR A 165 2.90 -1.73 29.70
N LYS A 166 2.03 -1.40 30.67
CA LYS A 166 1.58 -2.33 31.72
C LYS A 166 0.15 -2.81 31.55
N ARG A 167 -0.61 -2.18 30.66
CA ARG A 167 -2.04 -2.44 30.44
C ARG A 167 -2.49 -1.83 29.11
N PRO A 168 -3.66 -2.23 28.59
CA PRO A 168 -4.29 -1.56 27.45
C PRO A 168 -4.41 -0.04 27.70
N PHE A 169 -4.05 0.73 26.66
CA PHE A 169 -4.11 2.21 26.64
C PHE A 169 -3.41 2.91 27.83
N ASP A 170 -2.30 2.36 28.28
CA ASP A 170 -1.47 2.96 29.31
C ASP A 170 -1.00 4.36 28.84
N VAL A 171 -1.18 5.38 29.72
CA VAL A 171 -0.79 6.75 29.41
C VAL A 171 0.73 6.91 29.31
N ASP A 172 1.49 6.08 30.00
CA ASP A 172 2.94 6.07 30.03
C ASP A 172 3.53 5.23 28.89
N LYS A 173 3.10 5.46 27.65
CA LYS A 173 3.64 4.74 26.49
C LYS A 173 4.90 5.40 25.92
N PRO A 174 5.84 4.63 25.36
CA PRO A 174 6.96 5.19 24.60
C PRO A 174 6.48 5.87 23.31
N ALA A 175 7.35 6.69 22.72
CA ALA A 175 7.14 7.17 21.37
C ALA A 175 7.08 5.99 20.39
N PRO A 176 6.26 6.06 19.32
CA PRO A 176 6.14 4.98 18.36
C PRO A 176 7.48 4.73 17.64
N THR A 177 7.84 3.46 17.48
CA THR A 177 9.05 3.00 16.78
C THR A 177 8.72 2.14 15.57
N GLY A 178 7.47 2.14 15.15
CA GLY A 178 6.89 1.33 14.08
C GLY A 178 5.40 1.12 14.25
N GLU A 179 4.87 1.49 15.40
CA GLU A 179 3.44 1.33 15.73
C GLU A 179 2.54 2.34 15.00
N MET A 180 3.10 3.47 14.57
CA MET A 180 2.36 4.50 13.85
C MET A 180 3.27 5.28 12.91
N TYR A 181 2.77 5.58 11.74
CA TYR A 181 3.39 6.45 10.74
C TYR A 181 2.41 7.54 10.30
N GLN A 182 2.92 8.73 10.05
CA GLN A 182 2.15 9.84 9.49
C GLN A 182 2.63 10.13 8.07
N LEU A 183 1.70 10.16 7.12
CA LEU A 183 1.93 10.55 5.74
C LEU A 183 2.00 12.08 5.60
N ASN A 184 2.37 12.56 4.42
CA ASN A 184 2.40 13.98 4.14
C ASN A 184 0.96 14.54 4.07
N THR A 185 0.55 15.28 5.09
CA THR A 185 -0.80 15.85 5.22
C THR A 185 -1.20 16.71 4.01
N GLY A 186 -0.26 17.49 3.45
CA GLY A 186 -0.53 18.34 2.28
C GLY A 186 -0.87 17.50 1.05
N LEU A 187 -0.09 16.44 0.81
CA LEU A 187 -0.30 15.51 -0.31
C LEU A 187 -1.62 14.73 -0.15
N VAL A 188 -1.92 14.25 1.07
CA VAL A 188 -3.19 13.56 1.36
C VAL A 188 -4.39 14.48 1.14
N ASN A 189 -4.33 15.71 1.65
CA ASN A 189 -5.39 16.69 1.45
C ASN A 189 -5.59 17.06 -0.02
N TRP A 190 -4.49 17.13 -0.78
CA TRP A 190 -4.57 17.34 -2.22
C TRP A 190 -5.26 16.16 -2.92
N ALA A 191 -4.87 14.91 -2.65
CA ALA A 191 -5.48 13.73 -3.24
C ALA A 191 -6.97 13.63 -2.93
N PHE A 192 -7.35 13.89 -1.68
CA PHE A 192 -8.76 13.99 -1.27
C PHE A 192 -9.50 15.08 -2.02
N ALA A 193 -8.94 16.28 -2.17
CA ALA A 193 -9.57 17.38 -2.90
C ALA A 193 -9.83 17.06 -4.38
N GLN A 194 -8.92 16.28 -5.03
CA GLN A 194 -9.10 15.83 -6.41
C GLN A 194 -10.22 14.79 -6.55
N THR A 195 -10.55 14.05 -5.50
CA THR A 195 -11.37 12.84 -5.60
C THR A 195 -12.69 12.89 -4.82
N LYS A 196 -12.84 13.79 -3.85
CA LYS A 196 -14.01 13.85 -2.94
C LYS A 196 -15.38 14.01 -3.60
N ASN A 197 -15.42 14.49 -4.83
CA ASN A 197 -16.66 14.71 -5.58
C ASN A 197 -16.89 13.62 -6.65
N LEU A 198 -16.06 12.59 -6.71
CA LEU A 198 -16.28 11.48 -7.64
C LEU A 198 -17.56 10.73 -7.29
N THR A 199 -18.33 10.39 -8.32
CA THR A 199 -19.45 9.44 -8.17
C THR A 199 -18.87 8.04 -8.29
N LEU A 200 -18.88 7.30 -7.21
CA LEU A 200 -18.37 5.92 -7.16
C LEU A 200 -19.41 4.92 -7.67
N PRO A 201 -19.00 3.73 -8.15
CA PRO A 201 -19.92 2.70 -8.63
C PRO A 201 -20.91 2.27 -7.53
N ASP A 202 -22.18 2.21 -7.86
CA ASP A 202 -23.24 1.76 -6.97
C ASP A 202 -24.32 0.96 -7.70
N THR A 203 -23.89 0.06 -8.59
CA THR A 203 -24.82 -0.77 -9.39
C THR A 203 -24.93 -2.19 -8.88
N ASP A 204 -24.03 -2.64 -7.99
CA ASP A 204 -24.03 -3.99 -7.45
C ASP A 204 -25.18 -4.22 -6.46
N ALA A 205 -26.09 -5.12 -6.83
CA ALA A 205 -27.28 -5.45 -6.03
C ALA A 205 -26.92 -6.18 -4.71
N HIS A 206 -25.84 -7.00 -4.72
CA HIS A 206 -25.41 -7.72 -3.51
C HIS A 206 -24.81 -6.76 -2.49
N ALA A 207 -23.97 -5.81 -2.94
CA ALA A 207 -23.42 -4.78 -2.07
C ALA A 207 -24.51 -3.89 -1.47
N LYS A 208 -25.54 -3.51 -2.27
CA LYS A 208 -26.70 -2.76 -1.76
C LYS A 208 -27.48 -3.54 -0.72
N ALA A 209 -27.77 -4.82 -0.98
CA ALA A 209 -28.47 -5.67 -0.04
C ALA A 209 -27.67 -5.86 1.25
N HIS A 210 -26.35 -5.99 1.15
CA HIS A 210 -25.49 -6.12 2.32
C HIS A 210 -25.47 -4.84 3.16
N ARG A 211 -25.33 -3.67 2.56
CA ARG A 211 -25.41 -2.37 3.25
C ARG A 211 -26.72 -2.20 4.01
N ALA A 212 -27.84 -2.65 3.44
CA ALA A 212 -29.16 -2.54 4.05
C ALA A 212 -29.31 -3.34 5.36
N LEU A 213 -28.42 -4.28 5.64
CA LEU A 213 -28.39 -5.04 6.90
C LEU A 213 -27.88 -4.21 8.08
N TYR A 214 -27.11 -3.15 7.84
CA TYR A 214 -26.49 -2.32 8.87
C TYR A 214 -27.42 -1.19 9.32
N THR A 215 -28.59 -1.57 9.85
CA THR A 215 -29.71 -0.65 10.16
C THR A 215 -29.36 0.42 11.19
N ASP A 216 -28.41 0.15 12.06
CA ASP A 216 -28.01 1.04 13.16
C ASP A 216 -26.88 1.99 12.76
N HIS A 217 -26.34 1.83 11.53
CA HIS A 217 -25.19 2.58 11.01
C HIS A 217 -25.56 3.39 9.78
N VAL A 218 -25.82 4.68 9.95
CA VAL A 218 -26.32 5.56 8.88
C VAL A 218 -25.34 5.65 7.71
N ASN A 219 -24.03 5.73 8.00
CA ASN A 219 -23.02 5.84 6.97
C ASN A 219 -22.82 4.55 6.18
N ALA A 220 -22.99 3.39 6.81
CA ALA A 220 -22.95 2.10 6.14
C ALA A 220 -24.01 1.96 5.05
N GLN A 221 -25.17 2.59 5.21
CA GLN A 221 -26.29 2.49 4.27
C GLN A 221 -26.20 3.46 3.09
N ARG A 222 -25.29 4.44 3.14
CA ARG A 222 -25.14 5.44 2.07
C ARG A 222 -24.63 4.81 0.77
N PRO A 223 -24.87 5.42 -0.41
CA PRO A 223 -24.08 5.16 -1.60
C PRO A 223 -22.59 5.37 -1.32
N PRO A 224 -21.69 4.66 -2.02
CA PRO A 224 -20.24 4.82 -1.84
C PRO A 224 -19.77 6.27 -2.05
N PHE A 225 -18.79 6.69 -1.27
CA PHE A 225 -18.23 8.03 -1.35
C PHE A 225 -16.74 8.03 -0.98
N VAL A 226 -16.04 9.13 -1.29
CA VAL A 226 -14.64 9.32 -0.92
C VAL A 226 -14.56 10.10 0.39
N LEU A 227 -13.72 9.63 1.32
CA LEU A 227 -13.46 10.27 2.60
C LEU A 227 -11.97 10.28 2.92
N LYS A 228 -11.60 10.98 3.99
CA LYS A 228 -10.32 10.77 4.69
C LYS A 228 -10.58 9.91 5.91
N GLY A 229 -9.64 9.05 6.25
CA GLY A 229 -9.71 8.21 7.42
C GLY A 229 -8.52 7.28 7.51
N ASP A 230 -8.14 6.92 8.72
CA ASP A 230 -6.88 6.27 8.98
C ASP A 230 -7.00 4.74 9.01
N HIS A 231 -5.85 4.08 8.82
CA HIS A 231 -5.82 2.65 8.59
C HIS A 231 -5.11 1.94 9.73
N VAL A 232 -5.73 0.87 10.26
CA VAL A 232 -5.02 -0.17 11.00
C VAL A 232 -4.53 -1.22 10.02
N ALA A 233 -3.23 -1.49 9.99
CA ALA A 233 -2.63 -2.53 9.17
C ALA A 233 -2.16 -3.69 10.05
N ALA A 234 -2.67 -4.90 9.78
CA ALA A 234 -2.33 -6.13 10.50
C ALA A 234 -2.27 -7.32 9.55
N LEU A 235 -1.36 -8.28 9.83
CA LEU A 235 -1.33 -9.57 9.12
C LEU A 235 -2.54 -10.44 9.47
N THR A 236 -3.04 -10.29 10.69
CA THR A 236 -4.23 -10.99 11.13
C THR A 236 -5.47 -10.32 10.56
N PHE A 237 -6.27 -11.06 9.78
CA PHE A 237 -7.61 -10.61 9.41
C PHE A 237 -8.51 -10.75 10.65
N TRP A 238 -8.85 -9.65 11.25
CA TRP A 238 -9.73 -9.60 12.41
C TRP A 238 -11.14 -9.12 12.03
N HIS A 239 -12.14 -9.47 12.86
CA HIS A 239 -13.53 -9.12 12.62
C HIS A 239 -14.34 -9.17 13.92
N GLY A 240 -15.27 -8.25 14.07
CA GLY A 240 -16.22 -8.21 15.18
C GLY A 240 -16.29 -6.86 15.86
N ALA A 241 -17.42 -6.57 16.53
CA ALA A 241 -17.67 -5.28 17.17
C ALA A 241 -16.58 -4.93 18.21
N LEU A 242 -16.16 -5.87 19.05
CA LEU A 242 -15.13 -5.62 20.05
C LEU A 242 -13.76 -5.32 19.42
N MET A 243 -13.45 -5.94 18.29
CA MET A 243 -12.22 -5.64 17.54
C MET A 243 -12.34 -4.31 16.80
N ASN A 244 -13.50 -3.93 16.33
CA ASN A 244 -13.76 -2.61 15.76
C ASN A 244 -13.59 -1.51 16.81
N ASP A 245 -14.15 -1.70 18.00
CA ASP A 245 -13.94 -0.78 19.14
C ASP A 245 -12.46 -0.67 19.53
N TRP A 246 -11.75 -1.80 19.54
CA TRP A 246 -10.30 -1.80 19.76
C TRP A 246 -9.57 -0.98 18.70
N ALA A 247 -9.89 -1.16 17.42
CA ALA A 247 -9.21 -0.46 16.33
C ALA A 247 -9.42 1.05 16.40
N ASN A 248 -10.64 1.51 16.71
CA ASN A 248 -10.96 2.92 16.96
C ASN A 248 -10.10 3.49 18.09
N GLN A 249 -10.10 2.81 19.24
CA GLN A 249 -9.30 3.24 20.40
C GLN A 249 -7.79 3.12 20.13
N TRP A 250 -7.34 2.15 19.31
CA TRP A 250 -5.92 1.95 18.98
C TRP A 250 -5.37 3.06 18.10
N VAL A 251 -6.15 3.52 17.12
CA VAL A 251 -5.79 4.67 16.30
C VAL A 251 -5.78 5.95 17.14
N ASP A 252 -6.83 6.20 17.93
CA ASP A 252 -6.88 7.34 18.86
C ASP A 252 -5.66 7.36 19.80
N TYR A 253 -5.35 6.22 20.40
CA TYR A 253 -4.24 6.07 21.32
C TYR A 253 -2.90 6.39 20.68
N TRP A 254 -2.58 5.83 19.50
CA TRP A 254 -1.29 6.06 18.86
C TRP A 254 -1.19 7.45 18.23
N THR A 255 -2.26 7.98 17.69
CA THR A 255 -2.29 9.31 17.07
C THR A 255 -2.53 10.45 18.07
N GLN A 256 -2.83 10.13 19.33
CA GLN A 256 -3.16 11.10 20.38
C GLN A 256 -4.38 11.96 20.02
N GLY A 257 -5.43 11.31 19.54
CA GLY A 257 -6.69 11.98 19.17
C GLY A 257 -6.64 12.75 17.85
N ARG A 258 -5.59 12.56 17.02
CA ARG A 258 -5.47 13.27 15.74
C ARG A 258 -5.96 12.46 14.54
N GLY A 259 -5.98 11.15 14.67
CA GLY A 259 -6.42 10.22 13.64
C GLY A 259 -7.81 9.67 13.93
N GLU A 260 -8.48 9.19 12.88
CA GLU A 260 -9.79 8.55 12.92
C GLU A 260 -9.67 7.18 12.25
N PHE A 261 -9.93 6.09 12.99
CA PHE A 261 -9.96 4.76 12.39
C PHE A 261 -11.13 4.66 11.41
N VAL A 262 -10.85 4.30 10.19
CA VAL A 262 -11.88 4.09 9.15
C VAL A 262 -11.72 2.74 8.49
N SER A 263 -10.51 2.23 8.31
CA SER A 263 -10.35 0.97 7.60
C SER A 263 -9.27 0.05 8.17
N SER A 264 -9.47 -1.25 7.93
CA SER A 264 -8.55 -2.32 8.31
C SER A 264 -7.92 -2.93 7.07
N ALA A 265 -6.60 -2.80 6.95
CA ALA A 265 -5.78 -3.28 5.84
C ALA A 265 -4.65 -4.19 6.34
N MET A 266 -3.78 -4.66 5.45
CA MET A 266 -2.75 -5.65 5.81
C MET A 266 -1.32 -5.24 5.39
N GLU A 267 -1.10 -4.21 4.56
CA GLU A 267 0.19 -3.97 3.91
C GLU A 267 0.81 -2.60 4.20
N ASP A 268 0.02 -1.66 4.69
CA ASP A 268 0.35 -0.24 4.65
C ASP A 268 1.57 0.12 5.49
N THR A 269 1.70 -0.47 6.69
CA THR A 269 2.85 -0.24 7.57
C THR A 269 4.14 -0.85 7.00
N GLY A 270 4.05 -2.03 6.35
CA GLY A 270 5.19 -2.64 5.66
C GLY A 270 5.65 -1.83 4.44
N THR A 271 4.71 -1.26 3.69
CA THR A 271 5.00 -0.35 2.58
C THR A 271 5.73 0.90 3.08
N TYR A 272 5.18 1.58 4.09
CA TYR A 272 5.80 2.78 4.65
C TYR A 272 7.19 2.49 5.23
N LEU A 273 7.33 1.43 6.03
CA LEU A 273 8.61 1.04 6.64
C LEU A 273 9.69 0.89 5.57
N SER A 274 9.40 0.15 4.51
CA SER A 274 10.34 -0.10 3.43
C SER A 274 10.72 1.19 2.70
N LEU A 275 9.75 2.03 2.36
CA LEU A 275 10.01 3.33 1.74
C LEU A 275 10.82 4.25 2.68
N SER A 276 10.58 4.21 3.98
CA SER A 276 11.35 4.98 4.95
C SER A 276 12.84 4.59 4.99
N TRP A 277 13.14 3.28 4.86
CA TRP A 277 14.51 2.80 4.80
C TRP A 277 15.19 3.12 3.47
N LEU A 278 14.48 2.98 2.36
CA LEU A 278 14.96 3.38 1.03
C LEU A 278 15.21 4.89 0.94
N ASN A 279 14.39 5.69 1.63
CA ASN A 279 14.57 7.14 1.74
C ASN A 279 15.88 7.51 2.44
N ARG A 280 16.28 6.76 3.49
CA ARG A 280 17.56 7.00 4.21
C ARG A 280 18.80 6.87 3.31
N VAL A 281 18.70 6.07 2.26
CA VAL A 281 19.76 5.83 1.30
C VAL A 281 19.54 6.53 -0.04
N GLY A 282 18.57 7.44 -0.11
CA GLY A 282 18.31 8.30 -1.27
C GLY A 282 17.74 7.57 -2.49
N ARG A 283 17.10 6.41 -2.30
CA ARG A 283 16.48 5.64 -3.39
C ARG A 283 15.06 6.10 -3.72
N VAL A 284 14.36 6.66 -2.75
CA VAL A 284 12.99 7.18 -2.86
C VAL A 284 12.82 8.42 -1.98
N ASP A 285 11.71 9.13 -2.14
CA ASP A 285 11.23 10.16 -1.23
C ASP A 285 9.92 9.66 -0.57
N VAL A 286 9.99 9.26 0.70
CA VAL A 286 8.85 8.71 1.44
C VAL A 286 7.71 9.72 1.62
N SER A 287 7.97 11.02 1.53
CA SER A 287 6.95 12.06 1.59
C SER A 287 6.00 12.05 0.38
N ARG A 288 6.30 11.26 -0.66
CA ARG A 288 5.52 11.06 -1.88
C ARG A 288 4.61 9.83 -1.85
N LEU A 289 4.40 9.25 -0.67
CA LEU A 289 3.48 8.14 -0.49
C LEU A 289 2.05 8.63 -0.26
N LEU A 290 1.11 8.01 -0.96
CA LEU A 290 -0.33 8.06 -0.75
C LEU A 290 -0.87 6.65 -0.51
N VAL A 291 -1.80 6.50 0.41
CA VAL A 291 -2.45 5.23 0.70
C VAL A 291 -3.96 5.39 0.59
N LEU A 292 -4.55 4.64 -0.34
CA LEU A 292 -5.98 4.55 -0.58
C LEU A 292 -6.46 3.13 -0.28
N ARG A 293 -7.52 3.03 0.53
CA ARG A 293 -8.23 1.78 0.75
C ARG A 293 -9.70 1.92 0.42
N THR A 294 -10.28 0.88 -0.16
CA THR A 294 -11.69 0.87 -0.56
C THR A 294 -12.43 -0.30 0.07
N ALA A 295 -13.65 -0.04 0.48
CA ALA A 295 -14.43 -0.94 1.31
C ALA A 295 -14.93 -2.18 0.55
N SER A 296 -14.36 -3.36 0.84
CA SER A 296 -14.83 -4.66 0.31
C SER A 296 -15.76 -5.40 1.26
N ASN A 297 -15.66 -5.13 2.55
CA ASN A 297 -16.41 -5.73 3.64
C ASN A 297 -16.46 -4.76 4.82
N TYR A 298 -17.32 -5.04 5.80
CA TYR A 298 -17.30 -4.31 7.07
C TYR A 298 -16.40 -4.99 8.10
N THR A 299 -15.87 -4.22 9.03
CA THR A 299 -15.01 -4.70 10.11
C THR A 299 -15.75 -5.43 11.22
N MET A 300 -17.08 -5.29 11.29
CA MET A 300 -17.94 -5.96 12.24
C MET A 300 -19.25 -6.42 11.60
N PRO A 301 -19.98 -7.38 12.23
CA PRO A 301 -21.22 -7.90 11.68
C PRO A 301 -22.37 -6.89 11.77
N PRO A 302 -23.41 -7.05 10.94
CA PRO A 302 -24.65 -6.29 11.08
C PRO A 302 -25.42 -6.69 12.36
N PRO A 303 -26.38 -5.87 12.82
CA PRO A 303 -27.20 -6.18 13.98
C PRO A 303 -27.84 -7.57 13.91
N GLY A 304 -27.78 -8.30 15.03
CA GLY A 304 -28.36 -9.63 15.17
C GLY A 304 -27.58 -10.79 14.56
N VAL A 305 -26.40 -10.54 13.97
CA VAL A 305 -25.51 -11.56 13.45
C VAL A 305 -24.25 -11.63 14.32
N THR A 306 -23.79 -12.84 14.62
CA THR A 306 -22.53 -12.99 15.38
C THR A 306 -21.30 -12.74 14.50
N ALA A 307 -20.18 -12.32 15.10
CA ALA A 307 -18.93 -12.12 14.38
C ALA A 307 -18.48 -13.38 13.63
N ALA A 308 -18.64 -14.55 14.25
CA ALA A 308 -18.26 -15.82 13.63
C ALA A 308 -19.13 -16.15 12.41
N GLU A 309 -20.45 -15.98 12.52
CA GLU A 309 -21.36 -16.22 11.38
C GLU A 309 -21.06 -15.30 10.21
N ASN A 310 -20.84 -14.00 10.48
CA ASN A 310 -20.53 -13.03 9.44
C ASN A 310 -19.18 -13.36 8.76
N LEU A 311 -18.13 -13.58 9.55
CA LEU A 311 -16.80 -13.91 9.02
C LEU A 311 -16.81 -15.18 8.18
N LEU A 312 -17.51 -16.22 8.62
CA LEU A 312 -17.65 -17.48 7.85
C LEU A 312 -18.47 -17.31 6.59
N ALA A 313 -19.40 -16.37 6.55
CA ALA A 313 -20.13 -16.01 5.33
C ALA A 313 -19.20 -15.29 4.33
N GLU A 314 -18.35 -14.38 4.80
CA GLU A 314 -17.38 -13.65 3.98
C GLU A 314 -16.31 -14.58 3.36
N ASN A 315 -15.97 -15.70 3.98
CA ASN A 315 -15.08 -16.72 3.40
C ASN A 315 -15.59 -17.31 2.07
N LYS A 316 -16.86 -17.12 1.75
CA LYS A 316 -17.45 -17.48 0.44
C LYS A 316 -17.26 -16.40 -0.62
N GLY A 317 -16.69 -15.27 -0.25
CA GLY A 317 -16.41 -14.10 -1.07
C GLY A 317 -17.02 -12.83 -0.48
N TYR A 318 -16.23 -11.76 -0.48
CA TYR A 318 -16.70 -10.45 0.00
C TYR A 318 -17.81 -9.91 -0.88
N SER A 319 -18.89 -9.45 -0.25
CA SER A 319 -20.05 -8.87 -0.95
C SER A 319 -19.71 -7.61 -1.74
N GLY A 320 -18.66 -6.89 -1.32
CA GLY A 320 -18.23 -5.63 -1.92
C GLY A 320 -16.97 -5.72 -2.81
N LEU A 321 -16.42 -6.93 -3.07
CA LEU A 321 -15.13 -7.02 -3.77
C LEU A 321 -15.14 -6.29 -5.13
N ALA A 322 -16.11 -6.54 -5.98
CA ALA A 322 -16.16 -5.97 -7.33
C ALA A 322 -16.25 -4.44 -7.32
N ILE A 323 -17.12 -3.87 -6.47
CA ILE A 323 -17.25 -2.41 -6.40
C ILE A 323 -16.07 -1.76 -5.68
N ALA A 324 -15.45 -2.44 -4.73
CA ALA A 324 -14.26 -1.94 -4.05
C ALA A 324 -13.07 -1.85 -5.02
N VAL A 325 -12.81 -2.90 -5.80
CA VAL A 325 -11.75 -2.92 -6.82
C VAL A 325 -11.98 -1.83 -7.88
N GLU A 326 -13.23 -1.65 -8.34
CA GLU A 326 -13.58 -0.59 -9.30
C GLU A 326 -13.38 0.80 -8.68
N SER A 327 -13.81 1.01 -7.44
CA SER A 327 -13.59 2.27 -6.71
C SER A 327 -12.10 2.55 -6.49
N ALA A 328 -11.30 1.54 -6.13
CA ALA A 328 -9.86 1.68 -5.95
C ALA A 328 -9.19 2.16 -7.24
N TYR A 329 -9.52 1.52 -8.36
CA TYR A 329 -9.02 1.95 -9.66
C TYR A 329 -9.48 3.39 -10.00
N GLN A 330 -10.77 3.69 -9.90
CA GLN A 330 -11.32 4.99 -10.27
C GLN A 330 -10.71 6.13 -9.46
N VAL A 331 -10.64 5.98 -8.14
CA VAL A 331 -10.13 7.03 -7.25
C VAL A 331 -8.62 7.19 -7.39
N ALA A 332 -7.86 6.09 -7.33
CA ALA A 332 -6.41 6.14 -7.44
C ALA A 332 -5.96 6.61 -8.83
N SER A 333 -6.61 6.14 -9.91
CA SER A 333 -6.26 6.55 -11.28
C SER A 333 -6.47 8.05 -11.53
N THR A 334 -7.49 8.65 -10.90
CA THR A 334 -7.69 10.10 -10.95
C THR A 334 -6.48 10.86 -10.40
N VAL A 335 -5.95 10.42 -9.25
CA VAL A 335 -4.76 11.01 -8.63
C VAL A 335 -3.51 10.74 -9.46
N VAL A 336 -3.32 9.51 -9.93
CA VAL A 336 -2.19 9.11 -10.80
C VAL A 336 -2.14 9.97 -12.06
N ASP A 337 -3.28 10.18 -12.71
CA ASP A 337 -3.35 11.02 -13.94
C ASP A 337 -2.98 12.48 -13.64
N GLN A 338 -3.44 13.04 -12.54
CA GLN A 338 -3.07 14.40 -12.13
C GLN A 338 -1.57 14.51 -11.82
N LEU A 339 -0.97 13.54 -11.14
CA LEU A 339 0.46 13.50 -10.88
C LEU A 339 1.28 13.43 -12.17
N ILE A 340 0.86 12.63 -13.14
CA ILE A 340 1.52 12.49 -14.43
C ILE A 340 1.39 13.78 -15.28
N VAL A 341 0.20 14.34 -15.37
CA VAL A 341 -0.06 15.59 -16.12
C VAL A 341 0.70 16.77 -15.51
N GLY A 342 0.69 16.88 -14.18
CA GLY A 342 1.39 17.93 -13.45
C GLY A 342 2.88 17.68 -13.23
N TRP A 343 3.49 16.65 -13.86
CA TRP A 343 4.85 16.18 -13.55
C TRP A 343 5.90 17.27 -13.61
N ALA A 344 5.82 18.20 -14.60
CA ALA A 344 6.78 19.29 -14.74
C ALA A 344 6.95 20.14 -13.46
N VAL A 345 5.89 20.23 -12.65
CA VAL A 345 5.88 20.89 -11.35
C VAL A 345 6.11 19.87 -10.22
N TYR A 346 5.34 18.79 -10.24
CA TYR A 346 5.27 17.82 -9.13
C TYR A 346 6.53 16.95 -8.98
N GLU A 347 7.37 16.91 -10.01
CA GLU A 347 8.71 16.31 -9.88
C GLU A 347 9.54 16.98 -8.77
N ASN A 348 9.44 18.30 -8.61
CA ASN A 348 10.27 19.08 -7.70
C ASN A 348 9.52 19.70 -6.52
N GLN A 349 8.18 19.77 -6.60
CA GLN A 349 7.32 20.33 -5.55
C GLN A 349 6.15 19.39 -5.29
N LEU A 350 5.88 19.10 -4.01
CA LEU A 350 4.75 18.25 -3.66
C LEU A 350 3.43 18.96 -3.93
N PRO A 351 2.42 18.26 -4.50
CA PRO A 351 1.05 18.77 -4.53
C PRO A 351 0.57 19.14 -3.11
N GLY A 352 -0.24 20.19 -3.00
CA GLY A 352 -0.69 20.70 -1.71
C GLY A 352 0.25 21.73 -1.08
N ALA A 353 1.52 21.77 -1.51
CA ALA A 353 2.43 22.87 -1.23
C ALA A 353 2.41 23.95 -2.33
N VAL A 354 1.74 23.66 -3.45
CA VAL A 354 1.63 24.53 -4.63
C VAL A 354 0.19 25.03 -4.73
N ASP A 355 0.00 26.35 -4.93
CA ASP A 355 -1.33 26.88 -5.22
C ASP A 355 -1.80 26.35 -6.59
N GLN A 356 -3.02 25.79 -6.68
CA GLN A 356 -3.55 25.21 -7.93
C GLN A 356 -3.57 26.19 -9.12
N LYS A 357 -3.41 27.49 -8.84
CA LYS A 357 -3.32 28.55 -9.85
C LYS A 357 -1.98 28.58 -10.61
N ASP A 358 -0.97 27.91 -10.07
CA ASP A 358 0.39 27.89 -10.62
C ASP A 358 0.66 26.66 -11.50
N LEU A 359 -0.36 25.87 -11.79
CA LEU A 359 -0.28 24.73 -12.70
C LEU A 359 -0.51 25.16 -14.14
N PRO A 360 0.26 24.66 -15.12
CA PRO A 360 0.15 24.99 -16.54
C PRO A 360 -1.17 24.54 -17.17
#